data_02fccdf1095c685f32c4a3d27411d391
#
_entry.id   02fccdf1095c685f32c4a3d27411d391
#
_cell.length_a   1.000
_cell.length_b   1.000
_cell.length_c   1.000
_cell.angle_alpha   90.00
_cell.angle_beta   90.00
_cell.angle_gamma   90.00
#
_symmetry.space_group_name_H-M   'P 1'
#
loop_
_entity.id
_entity.type
_entity.pdbx_description
1 polymer ?
#
loop_
_entity_poly.entity_id
_entity_poly.type
_entity_poly.pdbx_seq_one_letter_code
_entity_poly.pdbx_strand_id
1 'polypeptide(L)' 'MMTKVTLTAVIHLEEDLYVAECPEVGTVSQGSTIEEAIKNLQEATELYLEEFPIEEFSQSL' A
#
# COMPACT_ATOMS: atom_id res chain seq x y z
N MET A 1 -15.32 -16.93 8.83
CA MET A 1 -14.42 -16.26 9.74
C MET A 1 -13.61 -15.16 9.05
N MET A 2 -13.48 -14.05 9.69
CA MET A 2 -12.74 -12.93 9.12
C MET A 2 -11.28 -13.03 9.46
N THR A 3 -10.47 -12.74 8.48
CA THR A 3 -9.03 -12.66 8.69
C THR A 3 -8.62 -11.20 8.60
N LYS A 4 -7.97 -10.74 9.65
CA LYS A 4 -7.51 -9.39 9.66
C LYS A 4 -6.11 -9.31 9.06
N VAL A 5 -5.94 -8.47 8.07
CA VAL A 5 -4.66 -8.28 7.41
C VAL A 5 -4.14 -6.90 7.76
N THR A 6 -2.92 -6.85 8.23
CA THR A 6 -2.28 -5.59 8.55
C THR A 6 -1.20 -5.30 7.53
N LEU A 7 -1.30 -4.16 6.90
CA LEU A 7 -0.33 -3.72 5.92
C LEU A 7 0.37 -2.48 6.43
N THR A 8 1.63 -2.35 6.08
CA THR A 8 2.47 -1.26 6.55
C THR A 8 2.56 -0.18 5.50
N ALA A 9 2.55 1.06 5.91
CA ALA A 9 2.80 2.19 5.02
C ALA A 9 4.09 2.86 5.48
N VAL A 10 5.08 2.85 4.60
CA VAL A 10 6.35 3.52 4.85
C VAL A 10 6.33 4.82 4.09
N ILE A 11 6.57 5.93 4.78
CA ILE A 11 6.44 7.25 4.20
C ILE A 11 7.76 7.99 4.30
N HIS A 12 8.15 8.62 3.19
CA HIS A 12 9.31 9.48 3.23
C HIS A 12 9.07 10.69 2.33
N LEU A 13 9.82 11.73 2.57
CA LEU A 13 9.71 12.97 1.83
C LEU A 13 10.76 13.00 0.74
N GLU A 14 10.33 13.27 -0.49
CA GLU A 14 11.23 13.41 -1.62
C GLU A 14 10.97 14.74 -2.28
N GLU A 15 11.93 15.62 -2.17
CA GLU A 15 11.77 16.96 -2.70
C GLU A 15 10.53 17.59 -2.08
N ASP A 16 9.50 17.82 -2.88
CA ASP A 16 8.29 18.44 -2.38
C ASP A 16 7.14 17.50 -2.24
N LEU A 17 7.39 16.20 -2.37
CA LEU A 17 6.32 15.22 -2.35
C LEU A 17 6.58 14.17 -1.29
N TYR A 18 5.50 13.67 -0.74
CA TYR A 18 5.57 12.52 0.15
C TYR A 18 5.33 11.26 -0.65
N VAL A 19 6.18 10.27 -0.43
CA VAL A 19 6.07 8.98 -1.10
C VAL A 19 5.68 7.96 -0.06
N ALA A 20 4.67 7.15 -0.38
CA ALA A 20 4.18 6.11 0.51
C ALA A 20 4.34 4.77 -0.18
N GLU A 21 4.85 3.79 0.55
CA GLU A 21 5.06 2.44 0.04
C GLU A 21 4.42 1.44 0.95
N CYS A 22 3.90 0.38 0.36
CA CYS A 22 3.42 -0.76 1.10
C CYS A 22 4.33 -1.93 0.74
N PRO A 23 5.34 -2.21 1.55
CA PRO A 23 6.33 -3.24 1.17
C PRO A 23 5.75 -4.63 1.08
N GLU A 24 4.70 -4.93 1.85
CA GLU A 24 4.10 -6.24 1.80
C GLU A 24 3.50 -6.55 0.44
N VAL A 25 2.97 -5.51 -0.22
CA VAL A 25 2.30 -5.69 -1.50
C VAL A 25 3.17 -5.20 -2.65
N GLY A 26 4.00 -4.22 -2.37
CA GLY A 26 4.85 -3.65 -3.40
C GLY A 26 4.24 -2.47 -4.10
N THR A 27 3.18 -1.90 -3.56
CA THR A 27 2.55 -0.72 -4.16
C THR A 27 3.23 0.54 -3.65
N VAL A 28 3.21 1.57 -4.49
CA VAL A 28 3.82 2.86 -4.18
C VAL A 28 2.90 3.94 -4.68
N SER A 29 2.81 5.02 -3.92
CA SER A 29 2.03 6.17 -4.35
C SER A 29 2.66 7.43 -3.77
N GLN A 30 2.10 8.58 -4.12
CA GLN A 30 2.66 9.83 -3.65
C GLN A 30 1.56 10.87 -3.49
N GLY A 31 1.88 11.94 -2.77
CA GLY A 31 0.94 13.02 -2.57
C GLY A 31 1.65 14.25 -2.05
N SER A 32 0.95 15.37 -2.04
CA SER A 32 1.49 16.63 -1.54
C SER A 32 1.55 16.65 -0.02
N THR A 33 0.75 15.83 0.63
CA THR A 33 0.74 15.72 2.08
C THR A 33 0.83 14.24 2.44
N ILE A 34 1.15 14.00 3.71
CA ILE A 34 1.20 12.62 4.19
C ILE A 34 -0.16 11.96 4.04
N GLU A 35 -1.22 12.67 4.39
CA GLU A 35 -2.57 12.11 4.28
C GLU A 35 -2.92 11.77 2.86
N GLU A 36 -2.54 12.64 1.94
CA GLU A 36 -2.84 12.40 0.53
C GLU A 36 -2.06 11.20 0.02
N ALA A 37 -0.78 11.09 0.41
CA ALA A 37 0.04 9.96 -0.02
C ALA A 37 -0.55 8.65 0.50
N ILE A 38 -1.01 8.64 1.75
CA ILE A 38 -1.60 7.45 2.32
C ILE A 38 -2.89 7.09 1.62
N LYS A 39 -3.73 8.07 1.37
CA LYS A 39 -5.00 7.82 0.69
C LYS A 39 -4.75 7.23 -0.69
N ASN A 40 -3.81 7.82 -1.42
CA ASN A 40 -3.49 7.33 -2.75
C ASN A 40 -2.91 5.92 -2.68
N LEU A 41 -2.11 5.65 -1.66
CA LEU A 41 -1.55 4.32 -1.50
C LEU A 41 -2.64 3.30 -1.21
N GLN A 42 -3.63 3.68 -0.40
CA GLN A 42 -4.73 2.78 -0.11
C GLN A 42 -5.49 2.42 -1.37
N GLU A 43 -5.76 3.41 -2.22
CA GLU A 43 -6.46 3.15 -3.45
C GLU A 43 -5.66 2.24 -4.37
N ALA A 44 -4.36 2.52 -4.49
CA ALA A 44 -3.51 1.69 -5.33
C ALA A 44 -3.43 0.27 -4.81
N THR A 45 -3.35 0.12 -3.49
CA THR A 45 -3.26 -1.19 -2.89
C THR A 45 -4.55 -1.97 -3.05
N GLU A 46 -5.68 -1.29 -2.90
CA GLU A 46 -6.96 -1.95 -3.09
C GLU A 46 -7.12 -2.47 -4.51
N LEU A 47 -6.72 -1.66 -5.48
CA LEU A 47 -6.80 -2.09 -6.87
C LEU A 47 -5.89 -3.26 -7.13
N TYR A 48 -4.69 -3.23 -6.55
CA TYR A 48 -3.76 -4.32 -6.72
C TYR A 48 -4.33 -5.62 -6.14
N LEU A 49 -4.93 -5.52 -4.96
CA LEU A 49 -5.44 -6.71 -4.29
C LEU A 49 -6.69 -7.26 -4.94
N GLU A 50 -7.40 -6.45 -5.71
CA GLU A 50 -8.52 -6.97 -6.49
C GLU A 50 -8.04 -7.92 -7.56
N GLU A 51 -6.87 -7.62 -8.15
CA GLU A 51 -6.32 -8.48 -9.18
C GLU A 51 -5.49 -9.60 -8.59
N PHE A 52 -4.82 -9.32 -7.47
CA PHE A 52 -3.92 -10.28 -6.85
C PHE A 52 -4.28 -10.42 -5.38
N PRO A 53 -5.25 -11.29 -5.08
CA PRO A 53 -5.70 -11.42 -3.69
C PRO A 53 -4.57 -11.83 -2.76
N ILE A 54 -4.68 -11.38 -1.53
CA ILE A 54 -3.62 -11.63 -0.56
C ILE A 54 -3.41 -13.10 -0.28
N GLU A 55 -4.42 -13.91 -0.54
CA GLU A 55 -4.30 -15.35 -0.37
C GLU A 55 -3.18 -15.93 -1.18
N GLU A 56 -2.93 -15.37 -2.33
CA GLU A 56 -1.88 -15.87 -3.19
C GLU A 56 -0.52 -15.63 -2.60
N PHE A 57 -0.38 -14.52 -1.87
CA PHE A 57 0.88 -14.26 -1.21
C PHE A 57 1.14 -15.25 -0.10
N SER A 58 0.11 -15.63 0.61
CA SER A 58 0.26 -16.61 1.67
C SER A 58 0.73 -17.93 1.13
N GLN A 59 0.25 -18.29 -0.02
CA GLN A 59 0.57 -19.58 -0.59
C GLN A 59 1.97 -19.66 -1.13
N SER A 60 2.59 -18.54 -1.36
CA SER A 60 3.91 -18.57 -1.95
C SER A 60 4.97 -19.00 -0.96
N LEU A 61 4.59 -19.18 0.28
CA LEU A 61 5.52 -19.69 1.27
C LEU A 61 5.62 -21.19 1.15
#